data_590a1ce0e8a8232a8b935bdab207ad92
#
_entry.id   590a1ce0e8a8232a8b935bdab207ad92
#
_cell.length_a   1.000
_cell.length_b   1.000
_cell.length_c   1.000
_cell.angle_alpha   90.00
_cell.angle_beta   90.00
_cell.angle_gamma   90.00
#
_symmetry.space_group_name_H-M   'P 1'
#
loop_
_entity.id
_entity.type
_entity.pdbx_description
1 polymer ?
#
loop_
_entity_poly.entity_id
_entity_poly.type
_entity_poly.pdbx_seq_one_letter_code
_entity_poly.pdbx_strand_id
1 'polypeptide(L)'
;TLVEGRVVGMNDRDVLIDIGFKSEGIIDRSEFDKNDLPQIGDQVEVYLEYIEDAGGNTILSKEKADFMRRWKELNDAFDNEKIIKGKIIRRIKGGLIVDLGVVQAFLPGSQVDVRPIQDFDVYLEKEIELRIVKFNEARKNIVVSHKIILEDSLKEQREALFKELEVGSIIEGRVKNVTDFGVFVDLGGIDGLLHITDLSWGRVNHPSEIISLNDKITVKVIEYDIERKRVSLGLKQ
;
A
#
# COMPACT_ATOMS: atom_id res chain seq x y z
N THR A 1 -30.24 -6.34 -5.25
CA THR A 1 -29.61 -7.01 -6.40
C THR A 1 -29.12 -5.93 -7.37
N LEU A 2 -27.93 -6.11 -7.95
CA LEU A 2 -27.41 -5.24 -9.02
C LEU A 2 -28.17 -5.57 -10.31
N VAL A 3 -28.64 -4.53 -11.01
CA VAL A 3 -29.33 -4.62 -12.30
C VAL A 3 -28.88 -3.50 -13.22
N GLU A 4 -28.86 -3.78 -14.50
CA GLU A 4 -28.62 -2.73 -15.51
C GLU A 4 -29.96 -2.11 -15.90
N GLY A 5 -30.03 -0.80 -15.88
CA GLY A 5 -31.20 -0.05 -16.27
C GLY A 5 -30.86 1.03 -17.30
N ARG A 6 -31.88 1.46 -18.04
CA ARG A 6 -31.75 2.54 -19.02
C ARG A 6 -32.46 3.78 -18.53
N VAL A 7 -31.79 4.92 -18.61
CA VAL A 7 -32.40 6.20 -18.25
C VAL A 7 -33.46 6.56 -19.27
N VAL A 8 -34.72 6.66 -18.80
CA VAL A 8 -35.88 6.99 -19.66
C VAL A 8 -36.40 8.41 -19.43
N GLY A 9 -36.09 9.01 -18.28
CA GLY A 9 -36.49 10.37 -17.96
C GLY A 9 -35.65 10.96 -16.83
N MET A 10 -35.67 12.29 -16.74
CA MET A 10 -34.99 13.03 -15.65
C MET A 10 -35.80 14.27 -15.34
N ASN A 11 -35.98 14.54 -14.06
CA ASN A 11 -36.56 15.78 -13.57
C ASN A 11 -35.57 16.49 -12.59
N ASP A 12 -36.01 17.53 -11.90
CA ASP A 12 -35.15 18.31 -11.03
C ASP A 12 -34.68 17.53 -9.77
N ARG A 13 -35.41 16.47 -9.38
CA ARG A 13 -35.15 15.70 -8.18
C ARG A 13 -34.78 14.27 -8.44
N ASP A 14 -35.35 13.66 -9.48
CA ASP A 14 -35.29 12.22 -9.70
C ASP A 14 -34.80 11.89 -11.12
N VAL A 15 -34.18 10.72 -11.23
CA VAL A 15 -33.81 10.06 -12.48
C VAL A 15 -34.69 8.80 -12.59
N LEU A 16 -35.41 8.69 -13.69
CA LEU A 16 -36.26 7.56 -14.00
C LEU A 16 -35.48 6.55 -14.84
N ILE A 17 -35.47 5.29 -14.36
CA ILE A 17 -34.69 4.23 -14.99
C ILE A 17 -35.60 3.03 -15.27
N ASP A 18 -35.62 2.61 -16.50
CA ASP A 18 -36.24 1.35 -16.92
C ASP A 18 -35.29 0.18 -16.68
N ILE A 19 -35.69 -0.74 -15.83
CA ILE A 19 -34.95 -1.96 -15.49
C ILE A 19 -35.62 -3.22 -16.03
N GLY A 20 -36.60 -3.06 -16.96
CA GLY A 20 -37.37 -4.14 -17.55
C GLY A 20 -38.46 -4.74 -16.68
N PHE A 21 -38.88 -4.04 -15.60
CA PHE A 21 -40.02 -4.37 -14.76
C PHE A 21 -41.26 -3.58 -15.20
N LYS A 22 -42.41 -3.89 -14.58
CA LYS A 22 -43.68 -3.24 -14.88
C LYS A 22 -43.72 -1.74 -14.56
N SER A 23 -42.93 -1.31 -13.59
CA SER A 23 -42.80 0.10 -13.16
C SER A 23 -41.37 0.57 -13.35
N GLU A 24 -41.23 1.84 -13.71
CA GLU A 24 -39.93 2.53 -13.79
C GLU A 24 -39.36 2.67 -12.38
N GLY A 25 -38.06 2.52 -12.27
CA GLY A 25 -37.31 2.74 -11.03
C GLY A 25 -36.97 4.23 -10.87
N ILE A 26 -37.00 4.68 -9.61
CA ILE A 26 -36.69 6.06 -9.24
C ILE A 26 -35.41 6.09 -8.44
N ILE A 27 -34.49 7.00 -8.83
CA ILE A 27 -33.26 7.30 -8.09
C ILE A 27 -33.23 8.81 -7.84
N ASP A 28 -32.89 9.20 -6.61
CA ASP A 28 -32.64 10.61 -6.30
C ASP A 28 -31.45 11.13 -7.11
N ARG A 29 -31.63 12.28 -7.77
CA ARG A 29 -30.60 12.91 -8.58
C ARG A 29 -29.32 13.25 -7.78
N SER A 30 -29.43 13.43 -6.48
CA SER A 30 -28.30 13.69 -5.58
C SER A 30 -27.34 12.49 -5.44
N GLU A 31 -27.77 11.27 -5.79
CA GLU A 31 -26.90 10.08 -5.81
C GLU A 31 -25.94 10.04 -7.01
N PHE A 32 -26.14 10.91 -8.00
CA PHE A 32 -25.24 11.06 -9.13
C PHE A 32 -24.27 12.22 -8.90
N ASP A 33 -23.04 12.05 -9.37
CA ASP A 33 -22.08 13.15 -9.34
C ASP A 33 -22.55 14.30 -10.23
N LYS A 34 -22.44 15.53 -9.74
CA LYS A 34 -22.85 16.73 -10.49
C LYS A 34 -22.14 16.88 -11.84
N ASN A 35 -20.95 16.32 -11.95
CA ASN A 35 -20.13 16.37 -13.18
C ASN A 35 -20.36 15.16 -14.09
N ASP A 36 -21.07 14.13 -13.64
CA ASP A 36 -21.32 12.89 -14.37
C ASP A 36 -22.81 12.48 -14.29
N LEU A 37 -23.68 13.44 -14.64
CA LEU A 37 -25.11 13.18 -14.73
C LEU A 37 -25.41 12.38 -16.00
N PRO A 38 -26.14 11.25 -15.88
CA PRO A 38 -26.50 10.44 -17.04
C PRO A 38 -27.45 11.20 -17.97
N GLN A 39 -27.39 10.87 -19.25
CA GLN A 39 -28.33 11.38 -20.25
C GLN A 39 -29.46 10.37 -20.49
N ILE A 40 -30.58 10.87 -21.02
CA ILE A 40 -31.69 10.00 -21.43
C ILE A 40 -31.19 9.03 -22.51
N GLY A 41 -31.34 7.75 -22.25
CA GLY A 41 -30.87 6.68 -23.11
C GLY A 41 -29.61 5.98 -22.63
N ASP A 42 -28.90 6.52 -21.68
CA ASP A 42 -27.70 5.91 -21.10
C ASP A 42 -28.05 4.65 -20.29
N GLN A 43 -27.14 3.68 -20.32
CA GLN A 43 -27.22 2.50 -19.46
C GLN A 43 -26.49 2.80 -18.14
N VAL A 44 -27.17 2.52 -17.03
CA VAL A 44 -26.66 2.74 -15.68
C VAL A 44 -26.85 1.48 -14.86
N GLU A 45 -25.79 1.05 -14.18
CA GLU A 45 -25.88 -0.03 -13.20
C GLU A 45 -26.44 0.52 -11.89
N VAL A 46 -27.50 -0.11 -11.38
CA VAL A 46 -28.23 0.33 -10.19
C VAL A 46 -28.52 -0.82 -9.25
N TYR A 47 -28.68 -0.53 -7.99
CA TYR A 47 -29.06 -1.52 -6.99
C TYR A 47 -30.57 -1.48 -6.76
N LEU A 48 -31.25 -2.60 -6.97
CA LEU A 48 -32.66 -2.75 -6.66
C LEU A 48 -32.84 -2.97 -5.17
N GLU A 49 -33.44 -2.00 -4.48
CA GLU A 49 -33.75 -2.05 -3.05
C GLU A 49 -35.11 -2.72 -2.81
N TYR A 50 -36.15 -2.18 -3.41
CA TYR A 50 -37.53 -2.64 -3.27
C TYR A 50 -38.21 -2.63 -4.62
N ILE A 51 -39.02 -3.65 -4.88
CA ILE A 51 -39.75 -3.80 -6.14
C ILE A 51 -41.00 -2.92 -6.14
N GLU A 52 -41.65 -2.72 -4.98
CA GLU A 52 -42.82 -1.84 -4.80
C GLU A 52 -42.76 -1.17 -3.43
N ASP A 53 -42.84 0.15 -3.41
CA ASP A 53 -43.11 0.91 -2.21
C ASP A 53 -44.62 1.05 -1.99
N ALA A 54 -45.04 1.79 -0.95
CA ALA A 54 -46.44 2.07 -0.68
C ALA A 54 -47.14 2.86 -1.81
N GLY A 55 -46.39 3.41 -2.75
CA GLY A 55 -46.87 4.13 -3.94
C GLY A 55 -46.81 3.34 -5.22
N GLY A 56 -46.35 2.08 -5.18
CA GLY A 56 -46.17 1.23 -6.35
C GLY A 56 -44.90 1.52 -7.20
N ASN A 57 -43.96 2.29 -6.63
CA ASN A 57 -42.71 2.63 -7.32
C ASN A 57 -41.61 1.66 -6.98
N THR A 58 -40.72 1.41 -7.94
CA THR A 58 -39.49 0.63 -7.73
C THR A 58 -38.40 1.56 -7.23
N ILE A 59 -37.85 1.28 -6.04
CA ILE A 59 -36.78 2.08 -5.45
C ILE A 59 -35.43 1.48 -5.84
N LEU A 60 -34.63 2.30 -6.47
CA LEU A 60 -33.28 2.01 -6.89
C LEU A 60 -32.27 2.90 -6.15
N SER A 61 -31.02 2.45 -6.03
CA SER A 61 -29.94 3.25 -5.50
C SER A 61 -28.67 3.10 -6.35
N LYS A 62 -28.14 4.22 -6.78
CA LYS A 62 -26.85 4.29 -7.48
C LYS A 62 -25.69 4.17 -6.51
N GLU A 63 -25.79 4.84 -5.36
CA GLU A 63 -24.77 4.80 -4.31
C GLU A 63 -24.49 3.37 -3.83
N LYS A 64 -25.55 2.57 -3.61
CA LYS A 64 -25.43 1.18 -3.22
C LYS A 64 -24.85 0.30 -4.33
N ALA A 65 -25.18 0.60 -5.59
CA ALA A 65 -24.60 -0.11 -6.75
C ALA A 65 -23.09 0.13 -6.83
N ASP A 66 -22.66 1.40 -6.73
CA ASP A 66 -21.25 1.76 -6.78
C ASP A 66 -20.48 1.20 -5.57
N PHE A 67 -21.10 1.19 -4.38
CA PHE A 67 -20.53 0.54 -3.21
C PHE A 67 -20.33 -0.96 -3.44
N MET A 68 -21.33 -1.67 -3.94
CA MET A 68 -21.23 -3.12 -4.16
C MET A 68 -20.22 -3.47 -5.25
N ARG A 69 -20.16 -2.68 -6.33
CA ARG A 69 -19.16 -2.84 -7.38
C ARG A 69 -17.76 -2.66 -6.81
N ARG A 70 -17.53 -1.55 -6.11
CA ARG A 70 -16.22 -1.26 -5.51
C ARG A 70 -15.84 -2.30 -4.45
N TRP A 71 -16.82 -2.75 -3.68
CA TRP A 71 -16.62 -3.81 -2.69
C TRP A 71 -16.13 -5.11 -3.33
N LYS A 72 -16.74 -5.50 -4.45
CA LYS A 72 -16.32 -6.68 -5.22
C LYS A 72 -14.91 -6.52 -5.80
N GLU A 73 -14.60 -5.36 -6.39
CA GLU A 73 -13.26 -5.06 -6.90
C GLU A 73 -12.19 -5.15 -5.79
N LEU A 74 -12.50 -4.65 -4.59
CA LEU A 74 -11.60 -4.72 -3.45
C LEU A 74 -11.45 -6.14 -2.90
N ASN A 75 -12.51 -6.95 -2.95
CA ASN A 75 -12.41 -8.36 -2.61
C ASN A 75 -11.53 -9.12 -3.61
N ASP A 76 -11.71 -8.89 -4.91
CA ASP A 76 -10.86 -9.46 -5.94
C ASP A 76 -9.39 -8.99 -5.82
N ALA A 77 -9.18 -7.76 -5.38
CA ALA A 77 -7.85 -7.24 -5.10
C ALA A 77 -7.21 -7.89 -3.88
N PHE A 78 -8.00 -8.22 -2.86
CA PHE A 78 -7.56 -8.97 -1.68
C PHE A 78 -7.16 -10.41 -2.05
N ASP A 79 -8.00 -11.13 -2.80
CA ASP A 79 -7.75 -12.52 -3.19
C ASP A 79 -6.52 -12.66 -4.11
N ASN A 80 -6.24 -11.65 -4.92
CA ASN A 80 -5.10 -11.62 -5.83
C ASN A 80 -3.89 -10.83 -5.30
N GLU A 81 -3.92 -10.39 -4.04
CA GLU A 81 -2.86 -9.58 -3.40
C GLU A 81 -2.45 -8.35 -4.19
N LYS A 82 -3.38 -7.74 -4.91
CA LYS A 82 -3.12 -6.58 -5.77
C LYS A 82 -2.85 -5.32 -4.94
N ILE A 83 -1.97 -4.50 -5.48
CA ILE A 83 -1.71 -3.16 -4.94
C ILE A 83 -2.86 -2.25 -5.37
N ILE A 84 -3.43 -1.54 -4.41
CA ILE A 84 -4.47 -0.55 -4.60
C ILE A 84 -3.96 0.81 -4.15
N LYS A 85 -4.52 1.88 -4.72
CA LYS A 85 -4.24 3.25 -4.29
C LYS A 85 -5.37 3.76 -3.43
N GLY A 86 -5.02 4.49 -2.37
CA GLY A 86 -5.99 5.10 -1.49
C GLY A 86 -5.50 6.43 -0.95
N LYS A 87 -6.43 7.35 -0.72
CA LYS A 87 -6.16 8.66 -0.16
C LYS A 87 -6.39 8.65 1.35
N ILE A 88 -5.42 9.13 2.11
CA ILE A 88 -5.54 9.26 3.57
C ILE A 88 -6.39 10.49 3.88
N ILE A 89 -7.55 10.28 4.51
CA ILE A 89 -8.52 11.36 4.79
C ILE A 89 -8.47 11.87 6.23
N ARG A 90 -8.18 11.01 7.20
CA ARG A 90 -8.13 11.42 8.60
C ARG A 90 -7.33 10.49 9.49
N ARG A 91 -6.87 11.04 10.61
CA ARG A 91 -6.22 10.29 11.69
C ARG A 91 -7.24 9.87 12.75
N ILE A 92 -7.11 8.67 13.27
CA ILE A 92 -7.87 8.14 14.39
C ILE A 92 -6.92 7.52 15.44
N LYS A 93 -7.46 7.14 16.60
CA LYS A 93 -6.68 6.46 17.64
C LYS A 93 -6.20 5.09 17.11
N GLY A 94 -4.89 4.97 16.94
CA GLY A 94 -4.24 3.73 16.50
C GLY A 94 -3.93 3.63 15.00
N GLY A 95 -4.26 4.62 14.18
CA GLY A 95 -3.95 4.61 12.76
C GLY A 95 -4.61 5.70 11.93
N LEU A 96 -4.76 5.43 10.67
CA LEU A 96 -5.29 6.34 9.68
C LEU A 96 -6.51 5.72 8.98
N ILE A 97 -7.42 6.56 8.52
CA ILE A 97 -8.52 6.15 7.63
C ILE A 97 -8.14 6.54 6.21
N VAL A 98 -8.26 5.56 5.34
CA VAL A 98 -7.96 5.68 3.92
C VAL A 98 -9.25 5.57 3.12
N ASP A 99 -9.43 6.49 2.19
CA ASP A 99 -10.51 6.46 1.22
C ASP A 99 -10.05 5.64 -0.01
N LEU A 100 -10.82 4.62 -0.32
CA LEU A 100 -10.62 3.75 -1.49
C LEU A 100 -11.68 4.04 -2.59
N GLY A 101 -12.29 5.20 -2.57
CA GLY A 101 -13.43 5.60 -3.36
C GLY A 101 -14.68 5.65 -2.49
N VAL A 102 -15.71 4.84 -2.78
CA VAL A 102 -16.94 4.77 -1.97
C VAL A 102 -16.75 4.00 -0.65
N VAL A 103 -15.60 3.37 -0.45
CA VAL A 103 -15.31 2.50 0.70
C VAL A 103 -14.12 3.04 1.49
N GLN A 104 -14.24 3.06 2.81
CA GLN A 104 -13.16 3.45 3.71
C GLN A 104 -12.46 2.23 4.30
N ALA A 105 -11.14 2.29 4.40
CA ALA A 105 -10.31 1.26 5.01
C ALA A 105 -9.52 1.80 6.20
N PHE A 106 -9.18 0.92 7.12
CA PHE A 106 -8.32 1.23 8.26
C PHE A 106 -6.88 0.85 7.98
N LEU A 107 -5.97 1.79 8.16
CA LEU A 107 -4.52 1.62 8.09
C LEU A 107 -3.95 1.74 9.52
N PRO A 108 -3.59 0.62 10.16
CA PRO A 108 -2.96 0.66 11.49
C PRO A 108 -1.65 1.44 11.46
N GLY A 109 -1.35 2.20 12.51
CA GLY A 109 -0.11 2.99 12.61
C GLY A 109 1.17 2.15 12.45
N SER A 110 1.15 0.89 12.89
CA SER A 110 2.24 -0.07 12.70
C SER A 110 2.41 -0.59 11.27
N GLN A 111 1.44 -0.32 10.38
CA GLN A 111 1.40 -0.78 9.00
C GLN A 111 1.59 0.35 7.98
N VAL A 112 1.90 1.56 8.46
CA VAL A 112 2.13 2.72 7.59
C VAL A 112 3.54 2.71 7.01
N ASP A 113 4.55 2.41 7.83
CA ASP A 113 5.96 2.42 7.41
C ASP A 113 6.75 1.29 8.10
N VAL A 114 7.90 0.95 7.55
CA VAL A 114 8.86 0.01 8.13
C VAL A 114 9.50 0.59 9.40
N ARG A 115 9.65 1.92 9.47
CA ARG A 115 10.19 2.65 10.62
C ARG A 115 9.07 3.17 11.51
N PRO A 116 9.26 3.26 12.84
CA PRO A 116 8.30 3.89 13.73
C PRO A 116 8.05 5.34 13.32
N ILE A 117 6.81 5.67 13.01
CA ILE A 117 6.42 7.03 12.63
C ILE A 117 6.06 7.80 13.90
N GLN A 118 6.65 8.96 14.07
CA GLN A 118 6.34 9.87 15.18
C GLN A 118 5.17 10.80 14.82
N ASP A 119 5.05 11.17 13.56
CA ASP A 119 4.03 12.09 13.07
C ASP A 119 3.28 11.49 11.88
N PHE A 120 2.01 11.17 12.10
CA PHE A 120 1.10 10.64 11.08
C PHE A 120 0.50 11.73 10.19
N ASP A 121 0.56 12.98 10.62
CA ASP A 121 -0.08 14.10 9.93
C ASP A 121 0.61 14.40 8.59
N VAL A 122 1.87 14.00 8.45
CA VAL A 122 2.63 14.08 7.17
C VAL A 122 1.99 13.26 6.04
N TYR A 123 1.22 12.24 6.39
CA TYR A 123 0.56 11.35 5.43
C TYR A 123 -0.87 11.81 5.07
N LEU A 124 -1.44 12.76 5.79
CA LEU A 124 -2.79 13.27 5.52
C LEU A 124 -2.87 13.85 4.11
N GLU A 125 -3.99 13.60 3.46
CA GLU A 125 -4.32 14.00 2.09
C GLU A 125 -3.42 13.41 0.99
N LYS A 126 -2.45 12.58 1.35
CA LYS A 126 -1.61 11.87 0.38
C LYS A 126 -2.29 10.62 -0.15
N GLU A 127 -2.08 10.39 -1.43
CA GLU A 127 -2.40 9.11 -2.06
C GLU A 127 -1.21 8.18 -1.92
N ILE A 128 -1.44 7.00 -1.35
CA ILE A 128 -0.41 5.98 -1.13
C ILE A 128 -0.84 4.63 -1.67
N GLU A 129 0.14 3.83 -2.00
CA GLU A 129 -0.07 2.45 -2.42
C GLU A 129 -0.26 1.55 -1.19
N LEU A 130 -1.23 0.67 -1.28
CA LEU A 130 -1.70 -0.16 -0.17
C LEU A 130 -1.98 -1.58 -0.64
N ARG A 131 -1.77 -2.55 0.24
CA ARG A 131 -2.25 -3.92 0.06
C ARG A 131 -3.29 -4.22 1.13
N ILE A 132 -4.36 -4.91 0.75
CA ILE A 132 -5.40 -5.33 1.70
C ILE A 132 -4.84 -6.52 2.50
N VAL A 133 -4.83 -6.39 3.82
CA VAL A 133 -4.35 -7.43 4.75
C VAL A 133 -5.52 -8.23 5.31
N LYS A 134 -6.63 -7.55 5.55
CA LYS A 134 -7.82 -8.18 6.12
C LYS A 134 -9.08 -7.60 5.48
N PHE A 135 -9.92 -8.49 5.03
CA PHE A 135 -11.22 -8.17 4.44
C PHE A 135 -12.32 -8.83 5.28
N ASN A 136 -13.23 -8.05 5.83
CA ASN A 136 -14.34 -8.55 6.62
C ASN A 136 -15.67 -8.09 6.03
N GLU A 137 -16.30 -8.98 5.29
CA GLU A 137 -17.54 -8.71 4.59
C GLU A 137 -18.72 -8.47 5.57
N ALA A 138 -18.81 -9.26 6.63
CA ALA A 138 -19.90 -9.16 7.59
C ALA A 138 -19.94 -7.81 8.35
N ARG A 139 -18.76 -7.24 8.63
CA ARG A 139 -18.61 -5.94 9.31
C ARG A 139 -18.33 -4.78 8.36
N LYS A 140 -18.25 -5.05 7.05
CA LYS A 140 -17.85 -4.08 6.03
C LYS A 140 -16.57 -3.33 6.41
N ASN A 141 -15.58 -4.06 6.94
CA ASN A 141 -14.34 -3.49 7.44
C ASN A 141 -13.13 -4.04 6.66
N ILE A 142 -12.30 -3.14 6.17
CA ILE A 142 -11.09 -3.45 5.43
C ILE A 142 -9.90 -2.91 6.19
N VAL A 143 -8.86 -3.73 6.36
CA VAL A 143 -7.58 -3.33 6.93
C VAL A 143 -6.53 -3.40 5.83
N VAL A 144 -5.78 -2.31 5.68
CA VAL A 144 -4.75 -2.16 4.65
C VAL A 144 -3.38 -1.95 5.26
N SER A 145 -2.33 -2.22 4.48
CA SER A 145 -0.93 -2.03 4.85
C SER A 145 -0.15 -1.40 3.70
N HIS A 146 0.61 -0.38 3.99
CA HIS A 146 1.63 0.19 3.12
C HIS A 146 3.00 -0.45 3.38
N LYS A 147 3.25 -0.82 4.63
CA LYS A 147 4.50 -1.43 5.09
C LYS A 147 4.88 -2.68 4.28
N ILE A 148 3.93 -3.55 3.94
CA ILE A 148 4.18 -4.77 3.16
C ILE A 148 4.79 -4.43 1.79
N ILE A 149 4.29 -3.39 1.13
CA ILE A 149 4.81 -2.96 -0.18
C ILE A 149 6.23 -2.44 -0.05
N LEU A 150 6.51 -1.66 1.00
CA LEU A 150 7.86 -1.16 1.29
C LEU A 150 8.82 -2.31 1.60
N GLU A 151 8.38 -3.31 2.38
CA GLU A 151 9.19 -4.51 2.70
C GLU A 151 9.46 -5.35 1.46
N ASP A 152 8.48 -5.56 0.59
CA ASP A 152 8.64 -6.29 -0.67
C ASP A 152 9.62 -5.56 -1.60
N SER A 153 9.50 -4.24 -1.75
CA SER A 153 10.44 -3.42 -2.55
C SER A 153 11.86 -3.48 -1.99
N LEU A 154 12.01 -3.39 -0.67
CA LEU A 154 13.32 -3.52 -0.02
C LEU A 154 13.90 -4.92 -0.18
N LYS A 155 13.05 -5.96 -0.16
CA LYS A 155 13.48 -7.33 -0.40
C LYS A 155 13.95 -7.54 -1.83
N GLU A 156 13.22 -7.03 -2.82
CA GLU A 156 13.61 -7.09 -4.23
C GLU A 156 14.92 -6.35 -4.48
N GLN A 157 15.09 -5.14 -3.92
CA GLN A 157 16.34 -4.39 -4.00
C GLN A 157 17.51 -5.15 -3.37
N ARG A 158 17.30 -5.80 -2.21
CA ARG A 158 18.30 -6.64 -1.57
C ARG A 158 18.66 -7.84 -2.43
N GLU A 159 17.68 -8.53 -2.99
CA GLU A 159 17.93 -9.70 -3.86
C GLU A 159 18.65 -9.30 -5.16
N ALA A 160 18.32 -8.14 -5.73
CA ALA A 160 19.05 -7.61 -6.89
C ALA A 160 20.51 -7.30 -6.53
N LEU A 161 20.75 -6.64 -5.40
CA LEU A 161 22.10 -6.38 -4.90
C LEU A 161 22.86 -7.68 -4.62
N PHE A 162 22.23 -8.70 -4.03
CA PHE A 162 22.88 -10.00 -3.82
C PHE A 162 23.27 -10.70 -5.13
N LYS A 163 22.52 -10.50 -6.20
CA LYS A 163 22.85 -11.05 -7.53
C LYS A 163 24.03 -10.33 -8.20
N GLU A 164 24.19 -9.04 -7.90
CA GLU A 164 25.32 -8.22 -8.39
C GLU A 164 26.58 -8.37 -7.53
N LEU A 165 26.42 -8.86 -6.27
CA LEU A 165 27.52 -9.10 -5.36
C LEU A 165 28.29 -10.36 -5.78
N GLU A 166 29.46 -10.18 -6.39
CA GLU A 166 30.43 -11.24 -6.61
C GLU A 166 31.52 -11.20 -5.54
N VAL A 167 32.00 -12.36 -5.11
CA VAL A 167 33.17 -12.44 -4.23
C VAL A 167 34.35 -11.79 -4.92
N GLY A 168 34.96 -10.81 -4.25
CA GLY A 168 36.05 -10.02 -4.81
C GLY A 168 35.63 -8.69 -5.42
N SER A 169 34.34 -8.38 -5.53
CA SER A 169 33.87 -7.08 -5.99
C SER A 169 34.17 -5.98 -4.95
N ILE A 170 34.43 -4.77 -5.45
CA ILE A 170 34.70 -3.58 -4.65
C ILE A 170 33.44 -2.74 -4.63
N ILE A 171 32.95 -2.44 -3.43
CA ILE A 171 31.70 -1.72 -3.23
C ILE A 171 31.90 -0.59 -2.26
N GLU A 172 31.22 0.52 -2.49
CA GLU A 172 31.16 1.65 -1.57
C GLU A 172 29.99 1.44 -0.59
N GLY A 173 30.25 1.51 0.71
CA GLY A 173 29.25 1.38 1.76
C GLY A 173 29.36 2.48 2.80
N ARG A 174 28.29 2.65 3.58
CA ARG A 174 28.26 3.61 4.69
C ARG A 174 28.31 2.88 6.02
N VAL A 175 29.16 3.35 6.93
CA VAL A 175 29.26 2.81 8.29
C VAL A 175 27.99 3.11 9.09
N LYS A 176 27.32 2.03 9.51
CA LYS A 176 26.06 2.04 10.25
C LYS A 176 26.28 1.91 11.75
N ASN A 177 27.21 1.04 12.14
CA ASN A 177 27.54 0.81 13.55
C ASN A 177 28.98 0.31 13.70
N VAL A 178 29.62 0.66 14.82
CA VAL A 178 30.98 0.24 15.19
C VAL A 178 30.89 -0.55 16.50
N THR A 179 31.43 -1.76 16.50
CA THR A 179 31.49 -2.68 17.63
C THR A 179 32.91 -3.11 17.91
N ASP A 180 33.18 -3.71 19.06
CA ASP A 180 34.52 -4.15 19.48
C ASP A 180 35.17 -5.16 18.53
N PHE A 181 34.34 -5.98 17.85
CA PHE A 181 34.79 -7.03 16.94
C PHE A 181 34.78 -6.65 15.45
N GLY A 182 34.19 -5.49 15.11
CA GLY A 182 34.11 -5.06 13.72
C GLY A 182 33.12 -3.91 13.47
N VAL A 183 32.98 -3.58 12.20
CA VAL A 183 32.16 -2.47 11.70
C VAL A 183 31.03 -3.01 10.84
N PHE A 184 29.82 -2.57 11.11
CA PHE A 184 28.66 -2.83 10.25
C PHE A 184 28.57 -1.74 9.21
N VAL A 185 28.55 -2.16 7.95
CA VAL A 185 28.52 -1.28 6.77
C VAL A 185 27.23 -1.55 6.01
N ASP A 186 26.46 -0.52 5.74
CA ASP A 186 25.28 -0.57 4.89
C ASP A 186 25.73 -0.44 3.42
N LEU A 187 25.46 -1.48 2.63
CA LEU A 187 25.79 -1.58 1.21
C LEU A 187 24.58 -1.18 0.31
N GLY A 188 23.60 -0.46 0.85
CA GLY A 188 22.38 -0.09 0.13
C GLY A 188 21.19 -1.02 0.42
N GLY A 189 21.04 -1.45 1.67
CA GLY A 189 19.97 -2.31 2.16
C GLY A 189 20.41 -3.71 2.60
N ILE A 190 21.71 -4.01 2.48
CA ILE A 190 22.36 -5.22 3.00
C ILE A 190 23.41 -4.78 4.02
N ASP A 191 23.38 -5.39 5.20
CA ASP A 191 24.38 -5.14 6.22
C ASP A 191 25.60 -6.04 6.00
N GLY A 192 26.76 -5.44 5.71
CA GLY A 192 28.04 -6.12 5.65
C GLY A 192 28.79 -6.01 6.98
N LEU A 193 29.50 -7.05 7.38
CA LEU A 193 30.40 -7.05 8.52
C LEU A 193 31.85 -6.98 8.07
N LEU A 194 32.51 -5.90 8.45
CA LEU A 194 33.94 -5.72 8.31
C LEU A 194 34.61 -6.07 9.64
N HIS A 195 35.20 -7.27 9.71
CA HIS A 195 35.83 -7.74 10.95
C HIS A 195 37.09 -6.93 11.27
N ILE A 196 37.42 -6.78 12.55
CA ILE A 196 38.59 -6.00 13.02
C ILE A 196 39.93 -6.48 12.40
N THR A 197 40.03 -7.78 12.11
CA THR A 197 41.19 -8.38 11.43
C THR A 197 41.37 -7.96 9.99
N ASP A 198 40.27 -7.53 9.34
CA ASP A 198 40.23 -7.15 7.93
C ASP A 198 40.18 -5.65 7.69
N LEU A 199 40.23 -4.87 8.78
CA LEU A 199 40.29 -3.40 8.80
C LEU A 199 41.64 -2.85 8.39
N SER A 200 42.73 -3.40 8.91
CA SER A 200 44.11 -2.90 8.69
C SER A 200 45.14 -4.03 8.77
N TRP A 201 46.28 -3.78 8.16
CA TRP A 201 47.47 -4.64 8.28
C TRP A 201 48.15 -4.48 9.67
N GLY A 202 47.92 -3.38 10.36
CA GLY A 202 48.43 -3.11 11.70
C GLY A 202 47.52 -3.64 12.79
N ARG A 203 48.05 -3.74 14.02
CA ARG A 203 47.25 -4.12 15.18
C ARG A 203 46.33 -2.97 15.60
N VAL A 204 45.04 -3.16 15.48
CA VAL A 204 44.00 -2.20 15.87
C VAL A 204 43.36 -2.69 17.16
N ASN A 205 43.30 -1.85 18.17
CA ASN A 205 42.67 -2.23 19.44
C ASN A 205 41.17 -2.08 19.40
N HIS A 206 40.66 -1.05 18.68
CA HIS A 206 39.22 -0.83 18.50
C HIS A 206 38.96 -0.23 17.11
N PRO A 207 37.92 -0.69 16.38
CA PRO A 207 37.61 -0.22 15.05
C PRO A 207 37.36 1.29 14.94
N SER A 208 36.90 1.95 16.00
CA SER A 208 36.67 3.40 16.03
C SER A 208 37.94 4.25 15.92
N GLU A 209 39.13 3.65 16.06
CA GLU A 209 40.42 4.33 15.82
C GLU A 209 40.64 4.69 14.36
N ILE A 210 40.02 3.93 13.45
CA ILE A 210 40.23 4.05 12.00
C ILE A 210 38.98 4.56 11.29
N ILE A 211 37.80 4.17 11.77
CA ILE A 211 36.52 4.39 11.07
C ILE A 211 35.51 5.03 12.02
N SER A 212 34.83 6.08 11.54
CA SER A 212 33.77 6.78 12.26
C SER A 212 32.37 6.39 11.76
N LEU A 213 31.35 6.61 12.60
CA LEU A 213 29.95 6.44 12.21
C LEU A 213 29.60 7.35 11.02
N ASN A 214 28.86 6.80 10.09
CA ASN A 214 28.43 7.44 8.83
C ASN A 214 29.54 7.69 7.79
N ASP A 215 30.76 7.23 8.03
CA ASP A 215 31.82 7.32 7.00
C ASP A 215 31.45 6.49 5.77
N LYS A 216 31.82 7.00 4.61
CA LYS A 216 31.78 6.25 3.36
C LYS A 216 33.12 5.52 3.18
N ILE A 217 33.07 4.22 3.08
CA ILE A 217 34.23 3.38 2.91
C ILE A 217 34.07 2.48 1.69
N THR A 218 35.15 2.26 1.01
CA THR A 218 35.24 1.31 -0.11
C THR A 218 35.74 -0.01 0.43
N VAL A 219 34.95 -1.06 0.29
CA VAL A 219 35.23 -2.38 0.85
C VAL A 219 35.14 -3.46 -0.23
N LYS A 220 35.90 -4.52 -0.03
CA LYS A 220 35.88 -5.68 -0.91
C LYS A 220 35.07 -6.78 -0.29
N VAL A 221 34.21 -7.44 -1.09
CA VAL A 221 33.42 -8.59 -0.65
C VAL A 221 34.34 -9.81 -0.55
N ILE A 222 34.47 -10.37 0.66
CA ILE A 222 35.23 -11.58 0.92
C ILE A 222 34.39 -12.82 0.74
N GLU A 223 33.22 -12.82 1.38
CA GLU A 223 32.27 -13.92 1.40
C GLU A 223 30.86 -13.38 1.61
N TYR A 224 29.85 -14.06 1.09
CA TYR A 224 28.46 -13.75 1.37
C TYR A 224 27.66 -15.00 1.70
N ASP A 225 26.77 -14.87 2.68
CA ASP A 225 25.84 -15.91 3.11
C ASP A 225 24.40 -15.46 2.80
N ILE A 226 23.81 -16.06 1.78
CA ILE A 226 22.44 -15.75 1.31
C ILE A 226 21.40 -16.13 2.36
N GLU A 227 21.60 -17.25 3.06
CA GLU A 227 20.63 -17.74 4.05
C GLU A 227 20.57 -16.83 5.29
N ARG A 228 21.75 -16.40 5.75
CA ARG A 228 21.88 -15.50 6.91
C ARG A 228 21.83 -14.03 6.55
N LYS A 229 21.75 -13.71 5.25
CA LYS A 229 21.72 -12.33 4.72
C LYS A 229 22.88 -11.47 5.26
N ARG A 230 24.07 -12.05 5.32
CA ARG A 230 25.29 -11.40 5.81
C ARG A 230 26.38 -11.42 4.73
N VAL A 231 27.11 -10.32 4.66
CA VAL A 231 28.25 -10.16 3.76
C VAL A 231 29.47 -9.88 4.60
N SER A 232 30.53 -10.67 4.41
CA SER A 232 31.84 -10.43 5.03
C SER A 232 32.66 -9.51 4.13
N LEU A 233 33.19 -8.46 4.71
CA LEU A 233 33.88 -7.39 4.00
C LEU A 233 35.36 -7.31 4.43
N GLY A 234 36.21 -6.83 3.53
CA GLY A 234 37.62 -6.51 3.79
C GLY A 234 37.98 -5.11 3.28
N LEU A 235 38.81 -4.41 4.03
CA LEU A 235 39.32 -3.09 3.65
C LEU A 235 40.77 -3.17 3.14
N LYS A 236 41.53 -4.14 3.62
CA LYS A 236 42.95 -4.29 3.33
C LYS A 236 43.30 -5.12 2.09
N GLN A 237 42.31 -5.54 1.33
CA GLN A 237 42.48 -6.46 0.21
C GLN A 237 42.42 -5.82 -1.17
#